data_6aa4640144c695323b83a9b6c28f5cea
#
_entry.id   6aa4640144c695323b83a9b6c28f5cea
#
_cell.length_a   1.000
_cell.length_b   1.000
_cell.length_c   1.000
_cell.angle_alpha   90.00
_cell.angle_beta   90.00
_cell.angle_gamma   90.00
#
_symmetry.space_group_name_H-M   'P 1'
#
loop_
_entity.id
_entity.type
_entity.pdbx_description
1 polymer ?
#
loop_
_entity_poly.entity_id
_entity_poly.type
_entity_poly.pdbx_seq_one_letter_code
_entity_poly.pdbx_strand_id
1 'polypeptide(L)'
;MTTSINHLLDEVETNAERHQRFYLGISGIGNPNQRLLWMRYRWLMPDDWEPRVLRLLDLGNVIEDHLIEKLRKIPNAIIYDVQKNGKQYKTEALGGHVKGHIDGMAENLPGLEENTKYLLEFKTANDSRFKNLEKLGSYCNWSEEYDAQIHLYMGLFKIDHCIAIVYNKNNSALYTEIVDFDYLKFEMLMEKAEHILLTNTPPDNYIPETDYRIRSFMS
;
A
#
# COMPACT_ATOMS: atom_id res chain seq x y z
N MET A 1 -0.81 -16.74 -37.87
CA MET A 1 -0.25 -15.56 -37.19
C MET A 1 0.58 -16.04 -36.03
N THR A 2 1.85 -15.69 -35.95
CA THR A 2 2.71 -16.11 -34.86
C THR A 2 2.40 -15.24 -33.65
N THR A 3 1.83 -15.82 -32.60
CA THR A 3 1.59 -15.11 -31.34
C THR A 3 2.94 -14.64 -30.78
N SER A 4 3.07 -13.34 -30.48
CA SER A 4 4.32 -12.82 -29.92
C SER A 4 4.50 -13.31 -28.48
N ILE A 5 5.74 -13.52 -28.03
CA ILE A 5 6.06 -13.92 -26.65
C ILE A 5 5.50 -12.88 -25.66
N ASN A 6 5.51 -11.60 -26.00
CA ASN A 6 4.92 -10.56 -25.14
C ASN A 6 3.42 -10.81 -24.92
N HIS A 7 2.67 -11.19 -25.94
CA HIS A 7 1.25 -11.51 -25.78
C HIS A 7 1.03 -12.71 -24.88
N LEU A 8 1.85 -13.77 -25.01
CA LEU A 8 1.78 -14.94 -24.13
C LEU A 8 2.07 -14.58 -22.66
N LEU A 9 3.04 -13.68 -22.42
CA LEU A 9 3.32 -13.18 -21.06
C LEU A 9 2.16 -12.35 -20.52
N ASP A 10 1.53 -11.51 -21.34
CA ASP A 10 0.34 -10.75 -20.94
C ASP A 10 -0.84 -11.66 -20.61
N GLU A 11 -1.04 -12.75 -21.35
CA GLU A 11 -2.05 -13.76 -21.05
C GLU A 11 -1.78 -14.47 -19.72
N VAL A 12 -0.54 -14.78 -19.38
CA VAL A 12 -0.17 -15.38 -18.09
C VAL A 12 -0.58 -14.46 -16.94
N GLU A 13 -0.30 -13.15 -17.06
CA GLU A 13 -0.68 -12.17 -16.03
C GLU A 13 -2.20 -12.03 -15.87
N THR A 14 -2.93 -11.97 -16.97
CA THR A 14 -4.39 -11.79 -16.94
C THR A 14 -5.14 -13.03 -16.49
N ASN A 15 -4.62 -14.23 -16.77
CA ASN A 15 -5.24 -15.50 -16.39
C ASN A 15 -4.91 -15.94 -14.96
N ALA A 16 -4.05 -15.21 -14.23
CA ALA A 16 -3.79 -15.51 -12.83
C ALA A 16 -5.07 -15.37 -12.00
N GLU A 17 -5.38 -16.37 -11.19
CA GLU A 17 -6.55 -16.35 -10.31
C GLU A 17 -6.46 -15.15 -9.34
N ARG A 18 -7.49 -14.34 -9.37
CA ARG A 18 -7.64 -13.17 -8.47
C ARG A 18 -8.97 -13.24 -7.79
N HIS A 19 -8.94 -13.15 -6.47
CA HIS A 19 -10.15 -13.11 -5.68
C HIS A 19 -10.60 -11.66 -5.51
N GLN A 20 -11.82 -11.39 -5.90
CA GLN A 20 -12.46 -10.10 -5.64
C GLN A 20 -12.53 -9.83 -4.13
N ARG A 21 -12.15 -8.64 -3.73
CA ARG A 21 -12.13 -8.26 -2.31
C ARG A 21 -13.52 -7.89 -1.83
N PHE A 22 -13.95 -8.45 -0.70
CA PHE A 22 -15.20 -8.13 0.00
C PHE A 22 -15.01 -7.08 1.11
N TYR A 23 -13.95 -6.29 1.03
CA TYR A 23 -13.58 -5.32 2.04
C TYR A 23 -12.84 -4.13 1.41
N LEU A 24 -12.83 -3.00 2.11
CA LEU A 24 -11.96 -1.88 1.79
C LEU A 24 -10.53 -2.23 2.17
N GLY A 25 -9.64 -2.23 1.20
CA GLY A 25 -8.20 -2.39 1.47
C GLY A 25 -7.63 -1.13 2.11
N ILE A 26 -6.89 -1.29 3.21
CA ILE A 26 -6.26 -0.17 3.94
C ILE A 26 -5.41 0.69 2.99
N SER A 27 -4.67 0.08 2.07
CA SER A 27 -3.84 0.78 1.09
C SER A 27 -4.61 1.71 0.13
N GLY A 28 -5.92 1.57 0.05
CA GLY A 28 -6.76 2.40 -0.83
C GLY A 28 -7.53 3.50 -0.11
N ILE A 29 -7.69 3.45 1.22
CA ILE A 29 -8.56 4.37 1.97
C ILE A 29 -8.09 5.84 1.84
N GLY A 30 -6.78 6.06 1.66
CA GLY A 30 -6.20 7.37 1.42
C GLY A 30 -6.63 8.02 0.11
N ASN A 31 -7.19 7.26 -0.85
CA ASN A 31 -7.62 7.83 -2.11
C ASN A 31 -8.64 8.98 -1.90
N PRO A 32 -8.40 10.18 -2.45
CA PRO A 32 -9.30 11.33 -2.27
C PRO A 32 -10.68 11.10 -2.93
N ASN A 33 -10.76 10.22 -3.90
CA ASN A 33 -12.00 9.89 -4.59
C ASN A 33 -12.84 8.88 -3.79
N GLN A 34 -13.65 9.37 -2.84
CA GLN A 34 -14.51 8.52 -2.01
C GLN A 34 -15.57 7.77 -2.82
N ARG A 35 -16.08 8.36 -3.92
CA ARG A 35 -17.02 7.70 -4.81
C ARG A 35 -16.41 6.46 -5.46
N LEU A 36 -15.13 6.53 -5.88
CA LEU A 36 -14.40 5.38 -6.42
C LEU A 36 -14.28 4.27 -5.38
N LEU A 37 -13.91 4.60 -4.13
CA LEU A 37 -13.83 3.63 -3.03
C LEU A 37 -15.18 2.99 -2.76
N TRP A 38 -16.25 3.80 -2.75
CA TRP A 38 -17.63 3.34 -2.55
C TRP A 38 -18.07 2.37 -3.66
N MET A 39 -17.77 2.68 -4.93
CA MET A 39 -18.09 1.84 -6.10
C MET A 39 -17.31 0.52 -6.07
N ARG A 40 -16.02 0.56 -5.75
CA ARG A 40 -15.18 -0.64 -5.63
C ARG A 40 -15.66 -1.57 -4.53
N TYR A 41 -15.95 -1.03 -3.37
CA TYR A 41 -16.45 -1.81 -2.23
C TYR A 41 -17.76 -2.54 -2.58
N ARG A 42 -18.61 -1.96 -3.41
CA ARG A 42 -19.90 -2.53 -3.84
C ARG A 42 -19.83 -3.29 -5.17
N TRP A 43 -18.63 -3.53 -5.68
CA TRP A 43 -18.39 -4.27 -6.93
C TRP A 43 -19.06 -3.66 -8.16
N LEU A 44 -19.26 -2.38 -8.16
CA LEU A 44 -19.81 -1.63 -9.28
C LEU A 44 -18.75 -1.30 -10.35
N MET A 45 -17.49 -1.67 -10.07
CA MET A 45 -16.39 -1.52 -11.01
C MET A 45 -15.64 -2.86 -11.15
N PRO A 46 -15.24 -3.24 -12.37
CA PRO A 46 -14.41 -4.40 -12.57
C PRO A 46 -13.03 -4.20 -11.93
N ASP A 47 -12.46 -5.26 -11.41
CA ASP A 47 -11.09 -5.31 -10.94
C ASP A 47 -10.19 -5.74 -12.11
N ASP A 48 -10.19 -4.92 -13.17
CA ASP A 48 -9.45 -5.19 -14.39
C ASP A 48 -8.12 -4.41 -14.38
N TRP A 49 -7.03 -5.15 -14.37
CA TRP A 49 -5.67 -4.62 -14.31
C TRP A 49 -4.93 -4.90 -15.60
N GLU A 50 -4.31 -3.90 -16.18
CA GLU A 50 -3.42 -4.10 -17.30
C GLU A 50 -2.24 -5.02 -16.91
N PRO A 51 -1.83 -5.98 -17.77
CA PRO A 51 -0.71 -6.89 -17.50
C PRO A 51 0.56 -6.18 -17.03
N ARG A 52 0.84 -5.01 -17.62
CA ARG A 52 1.97 -4.18 -17.21
C ARG A 52 1.90 -3.73 -15.74
N VAL A 53 0.70 -3.38 -15.27
CA VAL A 53 0.50 -2.96 -13.86
C VAL A 53 0.73 -4.14 -12.93
N LEU A 54 0.30 -5.31 -13.33
CA LEU A 54 0.47 -6.55 -12.58
C LEU A 54 1.95 -6.88 -12.40
N ARG A 55 2.73 -6.83 -13.46
CA ARG A 55 4.20 -6.99 -13.37
C ARG A 55 4.86 -5.95 -12.46
N LEU A 56 4.31 -4.73 -12.39
CA LEU A 56 4.83 -3.72 -11.47
C LEU A 56 4.52 -4.05 -10.00
N LEU A 57 3.36 -4.64 -9.72
CA LEU A 57 2.99 -5.11 -8.38
C LEU A 57 3.87 -6.28 -7.96
N ASP A 58 4.07 -7.26 -8.85
CA ASP A 58 4.92 -8.42 -8.56
C ASP A 58 6.38 -8.02 -8.34
N LEU A 59 6.90 -7.07 -9.14
CA LEU A 59 8.23 -6.52 -8.90
C LEU A 59 8.31 -5.82 -7.52
N GLY A 60 7.21 -5.18 -7.08
CA GLY A 60 7.12 -4.59 -5.75
C GLY A 60 7.33 -5.65 -4.66
N ASN A 61 6.62 -6.77 -4.75
CA ASN A 61 6.73 -7.88 -3.80
C ASN A 61 8.15 -8.47 -3.76
N VAL A 62 8.79 -8.64 -4.91
CA VAL A 62 10.18 -9.13 -4.97
C VAL A 62 11.16 -8.18 -4.28
N ILE A 63 10.97 -6.87 -4.44
CA ILE A 63 11.81 -5.86 -3.81
C ILE A 63 11.56 -5.81 -2.30
N GLU A 64 10.31 -5.94 -1.85
CA GLU A 64 9.95 -6.05 -0.43
C GLU A 64 10.68 -7.22 0.22
N ASP A 65 10.57 -8.44 -0.32
CA ASP A 65 11.27 -9.63 0.17
C ASP A 65 12.78 -9.40 0.23
N HIS A 66 13.34 -8.78 -0.81
CA HIS A 66 14.78 -8.46 -0.85
C HIS A 66 15.20 -7.50 0.26
N LEU A 67 14.41 -6.46 0.54
CA LEU A 67 14.69 -5.50 1.60
C LEU A 67 14.57 -6.14 2.99
N ILE A 68 13.56 -6.97 3.22
CA ILE A 68 13.40 -7.77 4.45
C ILE A 68 14.66 -8.63 4.69
N GLU A 69 15.13 -9.34 3.67
CA GLU A 69 16.36 -10.15 3.76
C GLU A 69 17.61 -9.32 4.07
N LYS A 70 17.67 -8.07 3.62
CA LYS A 70 18.77 -7.16 3.98
C LYS A 70 18.66 -6.67 5.42
N LEU A 71 17.46 -6.29 5.86
CA LEU A 71 17.23 -5.85 7.25
C LEU A 71 17.56 -6.95 8.25
N ARG A 72 17.25 -8.21 7.96
CA ARG A 72 17.61 -9.36 8.81
C ARG A 72 19.12 -9.56 9.02
N LYS A 73 19.94 -8.99 8.14
CA LYS A 73 21.41 -9.07 8.25
C LYS A 73 22.01 -7.97 9.12
N ILE A 74 21.22 -7.01 9.55
CA ILE A 74 21.65 -5.95 10.47
C ILE A 74 21.84 -6.57 11.86
N PRO A 75 23.01 -6.39 12.50
CA PRO A 75 23.26 -6.94 13.82
C PRO A 75 22.22 -6.50 14.86
N ASN A 76 21.73 -7.43 15.65
CA ASN A 76 20.72 -7.26 16.71
C ASN A 76 19.30 -6.87 16.22
N ALA A 77 19.09 -6.59 14.95
CA ALA A 77 17.77 -6.30 14.42
C ALA A 77 16.85 -7.53 14.51
N ILE A 78 15.62 -7.32 14.93
CA ILE A 78 14.56 -8.34 14.95
C ILE A 78 13.50 -7.91 13.95
N ILE A 79 13.25 -8.75 12.95
CA ILE A 79 12.30 -8.46 11.87
C ILE A 79 11.12 -9.43 11.95
N TYR A 80 9.92 -8.88 11.98
CA TYR A 80 8.64 -9.58 12.04
C TYR A 80 7.86 -9.31 10.75
N ASP A 81 8.10 -10.09 9.70
CA ASP A 81 7.37 -10.02 8.42
C ASP A 81 6.27 -11.06 8.31
N VAL A 82 6.52 -12.25 8.88
CA VAL A 82 5.56 -13.34 8.91
C VAL A 82 5.31 -13.86 10.32
N GLN A 83 4.09 -14.28 10.56
CA GLN A 83 3.70 -14.96 11.79
C GLN A 83 4.27 -16.39 11.85
N LYS A 84 4.16 -17.05 12.99
CA LYS A 84 4.61 -18.45 13.17
C LYS A 84 4.01 -19.45 12.18
N ASN A 85 2.87 -19.11 11.58
CA ASN A 85 2.18 -19.91 10.56
C ASN A 85 2.63 -19.59 9.12
N GLY A 86 3.65 -18.76 8.93
CA GLY A 86 4.18 -18.33 7.63
C GLY A 86 3.33 -17.31 6.89
N LYS A 87 2.26 -16.74 7.52
CA LYS A 87 1.41 -15.73 6.90
C LYS A 87 1.84 -14.33 7.32
N GLN A 88 1.72 -13.36 6.43
CA GLN A 88 1.91 -11.94 6.76
C GLN A 88 1.02 -11.51 7.94
N TYR A 89 1.47 -10.51 8.67
CA TYR A 89 0.66 -9.88 9.71
C TYR A 89 -0.48 -9.11 9.06
N LYS A 90 -1.70 -9.40 9.50
CA LYS A 90 -2.91 -8.76 9.00
C LYS A 90 -3.64 -8.05 10.13
N THR A 91 -4.38 -7.02 9.77
CA THR A 91 -5.32 -6.36 10.67
C THR A 91 -6.68 -6.21 10.00
N GLU A 92 -7.71 -6.04 10.83
CA GLU A 92 -9.06 -5.76 10.37
C GLU A 92 -9.77 -4.79 11.33
N ALA A 93 -10.70 -4.02 10.78
CA ALA A 93 -11.51 -3.08 11.51
C ALA A 93 -12.94 -3.03 10.93
N LEU A 94 -13.83 -2.29 11.59
CA LEU A 94 -15.23 -2.09 11.17
C LEU A 94 -15.93 -3.41 10.83
N GLY A 95 -15.89 -4.36 11.78
CA GLY A 95 -16.51 -5.68 11.60
C GLY A 95 -15.90 -6.54 10.50
N GLY A 96 -14.64 -6.31 10.14
CA GLY A 96 -13.94 -7.02 9.07
C GLY A 96 -14.20 -6.46 7.67
N HIS A 97 -14.83 -5.29 7.56
CA HIS A 97 -15.03 -4.60 6.29
C HIS A 97 -13.86 -3.72 5.87
N VAL A 98 -12.91 -3.48 6.76
CA VAL A 98 -11.61 -2.86 6.47
C VAL A 98 -10.52 -3.85 6.79
N LYS A 99 -9.61 -4.14 5.85
CA LYS A 99 -8.52 -5.11 6.06
C LYS A 99 -7.26 -4.70 5.34
N GLY A 100 -6.14 -5.17 5.89
CA GLY A 100 -4.84 -5.02 5.23
C GLY A 100 -3.79 -5.92 5.84
N HIS A 101 -2.68 -6.01 5.14
CA HIS A 101 -1.47 -6.69 5.58
C HIS A 101 -0.36 -5.66 5.65
N ILE A 102 0.49 -5.75 6.65
CA ILE A 102 1.71 -4.94 6.74
C ILE A 102 2.87 -5.69 6.11
N ASP A 103 3.84 -4.94 5.62
CA ASP A 103 5.06 -5.52 5.06
C ASP A 103 5.93 -6.11 6.18
N GLY A 104 5.85 -5.53 7.38
CA GLY A 104 6.52 -6.07 8.56
C GLY A 104 6.60 -5.09 9.73
N MET A 105 7.36 -5.52 10.74
CA MET A 105 7.77 -4.69 11.88
C MET A 105 9.24 -4.97 12.18
N ALA A 106 9.92 -3.99 12.77
CA ALA A 106 11.30 -4.12 13.21
C ALA A 106 11.49 -3.65 14.65
N GLU A 107 12.41 -4.27 15.35
CA GLU A 107 12.90 -3.85 16.67
C GLU A 107 14.43 -3.87 16.69
N ASN A 108 15.01 -3.10 17.60
CA ASN A 108 16.44 -3.08 17.88
C ASN A 108 17.33 -2.77 16.66
N LEU A 109 16.83 -1.92 15.76
CA LEU A 109 17.67 -1.38 14.69
C LEU A 109 18.68 -0.40 15.27
N PRO A 110 19.98 -0.49 14.92
CA PRO A 110 21.01 0.39 15.43
C PRO A 110 20.69 1.88 15.20
N GLY A 111 20.78 2.68 16.26
CA GLY A 111 20.49 4.12 16.23
C GLY A 111 19.01 4.49 16.46
N LEU A 112 18.14 3.51 16.66
CA LEU A 112 16.74 3.71 17.05
C LEU A 112 16.53 3.31 18.52
N GLU A 113 15.38 3.63 19.07
CA GLU A 113 15.02 3.30 20.45
C GLU A 113 14.97 1.79 20.67
N GLU A 114 15.65 1.33 21.70
CA GLU A 114 15.67 -0.09 22.08
C GLU A 114 14.29 -0.55 22.54
N ASN A 115 13.94 -1.80 22.20
CA ASN A 115 12.67 -2.45 22.53
C ASN A 115 11.41 -1.72 22.02
N THR A 116 11.59 -0.79 21.08
CA THR A 116 10.50 -0.09 20.39
C THR A 116 10.22 -0.77 19.06
N LYS A 117 8.94 -1.05 18.79
CA LYS A 117 8.50 -1.60 17.51
C LYS A 117 8.25 -0.47 16.51
N TYR A 118 8.82 -0.65 15.34
CA TYR A 118 8.61 0.21 14.20
C TYR A 118 7.84 -0.58 13.13
N LEU A 119 6.77 0.00 12.58
CA LEU A 119 6.14 -0.50 11.37
C LEU A 119 7.15 -0.40 10.21
N LEU A 120 7.20 -1.41 9.36
CA LEU A 120 7.94 -1.34 8.09
C LEU A 120 6.95 -1.14 6.95
N GLU A 121 7.24 -0.19 6.08
CA GLU A 121 6.49 0.04 4.86
C GLU A 121 7.44 0.22 3.69
N PHE A 122 7.30 -0.59 2.65
CA PHE A 122 8.15 -0.56 1.47
C PHE A 122 7.39 -0.05 0.26
N LYS A 123 8.02 0.84 -0.50
CA LYS A 123 7.49 1.31 -1.78
C LYS A 123 8.57 1.29 -2.84
N THR A 124 8.14 1.13 -4.08
CA THR A 124 9.00 1.26 -5.24
C THR A 124 8.63 2.47 -6.06
N ALA A 125 9.62 3.19 -6.56
CA ALA A 125 9.42 4.35 -7.42
C ALA A 125 10.27 4.26 -8.68
N ASN A 126 9.82 4.89 -9.77
CA ASN A 126 10.70 5.22 -10.87
C ASN A 126 11.55 6.45 -10.51
N ASP A 127 12.58 6.72 -11.30
CA ASP A 127 13.53 7.80 -11.04
C ASP A 127 12.87 9.18 -10.91
N SER A 128 11.85 9.48 -11.72
CA SER A 128 11.13 10.77 -11.64
C SER A 128 10.35 10.91 -10.32
N ARG A 129 9.59 9.90 -9.91
CA ARG A 129 8.85 9.91 -8.64
C ARG A 129 9.79 9.90 -7.45
N PHE A 130 10.90 9.18 -7.53
CA PHE A 130 11.91 9.13 -6.47
C PHE A 130 12.57 10.50 -6.25
N LYS A 131 13.01 11.18 -7.33
CA LYS A 131 13.54 12.55 -7.25
C LYS A 131 12.53 13.56 -6.70
N ASN A 132 11.24 13.37 -7.01
CA ASN A 132 10.20 14.20 -6.41
C ASN A 132 10.10 13.97 -4.88
N LEU A 133 10.20 12.73 -4.42
CA LEU A 133 10.24 12.41 -2.99
C LEU A 133 11.46 13.07 -2.31
N GLU A 134 12.65 12.91 -2.89
CA GLU A 134 13.87 13.55 -2.36
C GLU A 134 13.73 15.09 -2.28
N LYS A 135 13.10 15.71 -3.28
CA LYS A 135 12.84 17.15 -3.30
C LYS A 135 11.84 17.58 -2.23
N LEU A 136 10.80 16.79 -1.98
CA LEU A 136 9.80 17.06 -0.93
C LEU A 136 10.38 16.84 0.47
N GLY A 137 11.31 15.88 0.59
CA GLY A 137 11.91 15.50 1.87
C GLY A 137 10.90 14.94 2.88
N SER A 138 9.76 14.44 2.40
CA SER A 138 8.70 13.90 3.24
C SER A 138 7.88 12.84 2.51
N TYR A 139 7.85 11.64 3.09
CA TYR A 139 7.04 10.52 2.61
C TYR A 139 5.54 10.83 2.65
N CYS A 140 5.08 11.44 3.73
CA CYS A 140 3.68 11.80 3.90
C CYS A 140 3.20 12.83 2.87
N ASN A 141 4.06 13.80 2.51
CA ASN A 141 3.74 14.80 1.49
C ASN A 141 3.87 14.27 0.05
N TRP A 142 4.51 13.12 -0.11
CA TRP A 142 4.72 12.52 -1.43
C TRP A 142 3.48 11.84 -1.98
N SER A 143 2.63 11.26 -1.12
CA SER A 143 1.39 10.59 -1.51
C SER A 143 0.42 10.50 -0.36
N GLU A 144 -0.77 11.11 -0.51
CA GLU A 144 -1.87 11.00 0.46
C GLU A 144 -2.29 9.54 0.72
N GLU A 145 -2.24 8.68 -0.31
CA GLU A 145 -2.59 7.26 -0.15
C GLU A 145 -1.57 6.52 0.72
N TYR A 146 -0.29 6.81 0.56
CA TYR A 146 0.77 6.16 1.35
C TYR A 146 0.82 6.70 2.78
N ASP A 147 0.64 8.00 2.96
CA ASP A 147 0.49 8.64 4.25
C ASP A 147 -0.68 8.03 5.04
N ALA A 148 -1.85 7.94 4.42
CA ALA A 148 -3.02 7.32 5.02
C ALA A 148 -2.79 5.84 5.37
N GLN A 149 -2.13 5.09 4.49
CA GLN A 149 -1.86 3.67 4.70
C GLN A 149 -1.04 3.44 5.97
N ILE A 150 0.07 4.16 6.15
CA ILE A 150 0.93 3.97 7.33
C ILE A 150 0.24 4.39 8.64
N HIS A 151 -0.53 5.49 8.63
CA HIS A 151 -1.25 5.92 9.83
C HIS A 151 -2.38 4.95 10.21
N LEU A 152 -3.09 4.36 9.24
CA LEU A 152 -4.06 3.32 9.50
C LEU A 152 -3.42 2.07 10.09
N TYR A 153 -2.29 1.63 9.55
CA TYR A 153 -1.58 0.47 10.10
C TYR A 153 -1.02 0.78 11.49
N MET A 154 -0.37 1.91 11.71
CA MET A 154 0.15 2.29 13.02
C MET A 154 -0.96 2.30 14.08
N GLY A 155 -2.11 2.92 13.80
CA GLY A 155 -3.23 2.95 14.73
C GLY A 155 -3.82 1.58 15.02
N LEU A 156 -4.01 0.73 14.00
CA LEU A 156 -4.60 -0.60 14.17
C LEU A 156 -3.65 -1.60 14.84
N PHE A 157 -2.34 -1.48 14.65
CA PHE A 157 -1.32 -2.29 15.31
C PHE A 157 -0.82 -1.69 16.63
N LYS A 158 -1.23 -0.44 16.96
CA LYS A 158 -0.77 0.32 18.14
C LYS A 158 0.75 0.48 18.16
N ILE A 159 1.28 0.96 17.07
CA ILE A 159 2.71 1.26 16.86
C ILE A 159 2.84 2.76 16.62
N ASP A 160 3.78 3.40 17.31
CA ASP A 160 3.91 4.86 17.29
C ASP A 160 4.81 5.37 16.15
N HIS A 161 5.58 4.49 15.51
CA HIS A 161 6.55 4.89 14.50
C HIS A 161 6.52 3.95 13.29
N CYS A 162 6.67 4.52 12.09
CA CYS A 162 6.82 3.78 10.85
C CYS A 162 8.18 4.10 10.21
N ILE A 163 8.91 3.09 9.76
CA ILE A 163 10.07 3.24 8.88
C ILE A 163 9.58 3.03 7.46
N ALA A 164 9.43 4.12 6.70
CA ALA A 164 9.11 4.09 5.30
C ALA A 164 10.38 3.99 4.48
N ILE A 165 10.49 2.97 3.63
CA ILE A 165 11.63 2.74 2.75
C ILE A 165 11.15 2.73 1.30
N VAL A 166 11.70 3.63 0.48
CA VAL A 166 11.36 3.73 -0.94
C VAL A 166 12.56 3.33 -1.78
N TYR A 167 12.36 2.35 -2.65
CA TYR A 167 13.37 1.83 -3.56
C TYR A 167 13.21 2.42 -4.96
N ASN A 168 14.27 3.04 -5.48
CA ASN A 168 14.33 3.51 -6.86
C ASN A 168 14.61 2.35 -7.81
N LYS A 169 13.63 1.96 -8.63
CA LYS A 169 13.76 0.83 -9.57
C LYS A 169 14.76 1.04 -10.70
N ASN A 170 15.20 2.27 -10.95
CA ASN A 170 16.09 2.58 -12.06
C ASN A 170 17.57 2.52 -11.68
N ASN A 171 17.92 2.88 -10.43
CA ASN A 171 19.29 2.99 -9.99
C ASN A 171 19.59 2.34 -8.63
N SER A 172 18.58 1.69 -8.02
CA SER A 172 18.67 1.02 -6.72
C SER A 172 18.95 1.95 -5.53
N ALA A 173 18.76 3.26 -5.65
CA ALA A 173 18.87 4.18 -4.53
C ALA A 173 17.73 3.94 -3.52
N LEU A 174 18.01 4.24 -2.24
CA LEU A 174 17.05 4.13 -1.15
C LEU A 174 16.77 5.51 -0.56
N TYR A 175 15.51 5.78 -0.28
CA TYR A 175 15.06 6.85 0.60
C TYR A 175 14.46 6.22 1.85
N THR A 176 14.83 6.72 3.03
CA THR A 176 14.33 6.19 4.30
C THR A 176 13.90 7.34 5.18
N GLU A 177 12.73 7.23 5.78
CA GLU A 177 12.16 8.22 6.70
C GLU A 177 11.46 7.51 7.86
N ILE A 178 11.59 8.05 9.07
CA ILE A 178 10.79 7.66 10.22
C ILE A 178 9.62 8.62 10.31
N VAL A 179 8.42 8.06 10.31
CA VAL A 179 7.17 8.81 10.43
C VAL A 179 6.53 8.50 11.76
N ASP A 180 6.19 9.53 12.52
CA ASP A 180 5.49 9.41 13.80
C ASP A 180 3.98 9.28 13.57
N PHE A 181 3.31 8.54 14.45
CA PHE A 181 1.88 8.33 14.39
C PHE A 181 1.08 9.61 14.65
N ASP A 182 0.14 9.91 13.76
CA ASP A 182 -0.84 10.98 13.93
C ASP A 182 -2.22 10.39 14.25
N TYR A 183 -2.61 10.50 15.53
CA TYR A 183 -3.88 9.96 16.01
C TYR A 183 -5.10 10.66 15.37
N LEU A 184 -5.05 11.98 15.16
CA LEU A 184 -6.17 12.70 14.55
C LEU A 184 -6.37 12.27 13.10
N LYS A 185 -5.27 12.12 12.36
CA LYS A 185 -5.33 11.58 10.99
C LYS A 185 -5.90 10.17 10.95
N PHE A 186 -5.47 9.30 11.86
CA PHE A 186 -6.03 7.95 11.98
C PHE A 186 -7.54 7.96 12.19
N GLU A 187 -8.04 8.76 13.11
CA GLU A 187 -9.48 8.89 13.36
C GLU A 187 -10.23 9.38 12.14
N MET A 188 -9.77 10.45 11.49
CA MET A 188 -10.37 10.98 10.25
C MET A 188 -10.42 9.92 9.14
N LEU A 189 -9.40 9.08 9.00
CA LEU A 189 -9.35 8.00 8.02
C LEU A 189 -10.31 6.87 8.36
N MET A 190 -10.45 6.53 9.65
CA MET A 190 -11.42 5.55 10.12
C MET A 190 -12.86 6.03 9.91
N GLU A 191 -13.17 7.29 10.22
CA GLU A 191 -14.47 7.92 9.95
C GLU A 191 -14.77 7.92 8.45
N LYS A 192 -13.79 8.26 7.60
CA LYS A 192 -13.92 8.19 6.14
C LYS A 192 -14.27 6.78 5.68
N ALA A 193 -13.58 5.76 6.19
CA ALA A 193 -13.85 4.37 5.85
C ALA A 193 -15.26 3.95 6.29
N GLU A 194 -15.66 4.29 7.51
CA GLU A 194 -16.99 4.01 8.03
C GLU A 194 -18.09 4.70 7.20
N HIS A 195 -17.91 5.97 6.85
CA HIS A 195 -18.83 6.70 5.98
C HIS A 195 -19.01 6.00 4.63
N ILE A 196 -17.94 5.57 3.97
CA ILE A 196 -17.99 4.83 2.70
C ILE A 196 -18.76 3.52 2.85
N LEU A 197 -18.61 2.82 3.96
CA LEU A 197 -19.30 1.55 4.23
C LEU A 197 -20.79 1.75 4.46
N LEU A 198 -21.19 2.76 5.24
CA LEU A 198 -22.56 2.96 5.71
C LEU A 198 -23.42 3.77 4.72
N THR A 199 -22.83 4.60 3.87
CA THR A 199 -23.55 5.43 2.92
C THR A 199 -24.21 4.59 1.82
N ASN A 200 -25.52 4.73 1.65
CA ASN A 200 -26.31 4.01 0.62
C ASN A 200 -26.26 4.67 -0.76
N THR A 201 -25.87 5.93 -0.83
CA THR A 201 -25.73 6.70 -2.07
C THR A 201 -24.27 6.99 -2.34
N PRO A 202 -23.83 7.03 -3.63
CA PRO A 202 -22.44 7.37 -3.94
C PRO A 202 -22.08 8.76 -3.41
N PRO A 203 -20.95 8.94 -2.74
CA PRO A 203 -20.44 10.27 -2.36
C PRO A 203 -20.29 11.19 -3.57
N ASP A 204 -20.55 12.51 -3.38
CA ASP A 204 -20.53 13.48 -4.48
C ASP A 204 -19.11 13.92 -4.91
N ASN A 205 -18.09 13.63 -4.12
CA ASN A 205 -16.72 14.01 -4.41
C ASN A 205 -16.05 13.11 -5.47
N TYR A 206 -16.66 13.05 -6.63
CA TYR A 206 -16.11 12.38 -7.79
C TYR A 206 -15.11 13.32 -8.49
N ILE A 207 -13.87 12.87 -8.63
CA ILE A 207 -12.81 13.58 -9.39
C ILE A 207 -12.50 12.77 -10.65
N PRO A 208 -13.20 13.03 -11.79
CA PRO A 208 -13.09 12.21 -13.01
C PRO A 208 -11.70 12.23 -13.65
N GLU A 209 -10.95 13.31 -13.44
CA GLU A 209 -9.71 13.58 -14.17
C GLU A 209 -8.47 12.86 -13.62
N THR A 210 -8.53 12.39 -12.38
CA THR A 210 -7.35 11.83 -11.69
C THR A 210 -7.25 10.31 -11.76
N ASP A 211 -8.34 9.60 -12.05
CA ASP A 211 -8.33 8.14 -12.13
C ASP A 211 -8.50 7.66 -13.58
N TYR A 212 -7.38 7.23 -14.18
CA TYR A 212 -7.37 6.68 -15.55
C TYR A 212 -8.28 5.45 -15.72
N ARG A 213 -8.57 4.72 -14.63
CA ARG A 213 -9.44 3.55 -14.62
C ARG A 213 -10.92 3.92 -14.78
N ILE A 214 -11.30 5.14 -14.43
CA ILE A 214 -12.66 5.65 -14.64
C ILE A 214 -12.86 6.11 -16.08
N ARG A 215 -11.81 6.61 -16.74
CA ARG A 215 -11.89 7.03 -18.14
C ARG A 215 -12.30 5.90 -19.08
N SER A 216 -11.86 4.67 -18.82
CA SER A 216 -12.25 3.50 -19.60
C SER A 216 -13.70 3.06 -19.38
N PHE A 217 -14.36 3.55 -18.34
CA PHE A 217 -15.75 3.21 -18.00
C PHE A 217 -16.78 4.20 -18.55
N MET A 218 -16.33 5.41 -18.92
CA MET A 218 -17.19 6.49 -19.44
C MET A 218 -17.09 6.65 -20.96
N SER A 219 -16.24 5.87 -21.63
CA SER A 219 -16.13 5.74 -23.09
C SER A 219 -16.92 4.52 -23.58
#